data_631a19016f8a9854f30fc24f1594b25f
#
_entry.id   631a19016f8a9854f30fc24f1594b25f
#
_cell.length_a   1.000
_cell.length_b   1.000
_cell.length_c   1.000
_cell.angle_alpha   90.00
_cell.angle_beta   90.00
_cell.angle_gamma   90.00
#
_symmetry.space_group_name_H-M   'P 1'
#
loop_
_entity.id
_entity.type
_entity.pdbx_description
1 polymer ?
#
loop_
_entity_poly.entity_id
_entity_poly.type
_entity_poly.pdbx_seq_one_letter_code
_entity_poly.pdbx_strand_id
1 'polypeptide(L)'
;MLARAKVGVNERRRKPVLIEKGADKIIKVLRVLIPDRPGSLGRILCTIGEQGAHIGDILRVRFGITHNVRDIEVYLESEDHLERVLAAIGTLEGVIIEEMYDPVLSMHKGGKIKVMSKIVVDGIANLRKVYTPGVAKVCREIVREPDNFEIYTWTQNTVAIVTNGTAVLGLGDIGVRASLPVMEGKAVLLDQLVGLSGIPILIPHKDPDTFVNAVLAIHESFGAINLEDIAAPACFEIEDRLIASGIEKPVMHDDQHGTGVVVLASLLNASKYAGVSLKNETIGLIGLGAAGMGIAKLLHAYGVKRIIGCDLSSQAMELFERTIQGSTANLEELMRSAKIIISTTGQKGLIKPEMVQPGQVILALSNPDPEIRPEDATSAGARFAADGRSVNNAVAYPAIYKGALAARARRIGNRMKIEAAKTIASFAEEGEILPSVLNKAMHEATARTIERTAYESGLARVIKEEG
;
A
#
# COMPACT_ATOMS: atom_id res chain seq x y z
N MET A 1 15.03 -54.55 26.81
CA MET A 1 13.60 -54.25 26.65
C MET A 1 13.42 -52.73 26.73
N LEU A 2 13.39 -52.09 25.59
CA LEU A 2 13.16 -50.62 25.49
C LEU A 2 11.72 -50.43 24.98
N ALA A 3 10.87 -49.87 25.84
CA ALA A 3 9.48 -49.56 25.51
C ALA A 3 9.44 -48.35 24.56
N ARG A 4 8.98 -48.56 23.32
CA ARG A 4 8.65 -47.51 22.38
C ARG A 4 7.33 -46.86 22.80
N ALA A 5 7.39 -45.61 23.27
CA ALA A 5 6.21 -44.78 23.38
C ALA A 5 5.70 -44.43 21.98
N LYS A 6 4.52 -44.87 21.60
CA LYS A 6 3.78 -44.43 20.42
C LYS A 6 3.28 -43.02 20.70
N VAL A 7 3.88 -42.03 20.05
CA VAL A 7 3.29 -40.70 19.95
C VAL A 7 2.21 -40.76 18.88
N GLY A 8 0.95 -40.63 19.29
CA GLY A 8 -0.20 -40.58 18.41
C GLY A 8 -0.15 -39.28 17.58
N VAL A 9 -0.03 -39.43 16.28
CA VAL A 9 -0.26 -38.38 15.31
C VAL A 9 -1.77 -38.36 15.06
N ASN A 10 -2.46 -37.39 15.61
CA ASN A 10 -3.70 -36.91 15.00
C ASN A 10 -4.16 -35.60 15.66
N GLU A 11 -4.17 -34.60 14.86
CA GLU A 11 -5.15 -33.51 14.73
C GLU A 11 -4.50 -32.41 13.89
N ARG A 12 -5.08 -32.15 12.73
CA ARG A 12 -4.70 -31.01 11.88
C ARG A 12 -4.88 -29.75 12.72
N ARG A 13 -3.82 -29.34 13.43
CA ARG A 13 -3.78 -28.02 14.06
C ARG A 13 -3.86 -27.01 12.90
N ARG A 14 -4.99 -26.32 12.79
CA ARG A 14 -5.07 -25.09 12.02
C ARG A 14 -3.88 -24.23 12.46
N LYS A 15 -3.02 -23.84 11.52
CA LYS A 15 -1.98 -22.85 11.83
C LYS A 15 -2.71 -21.65 12.43
N PRO A 16 -2.27 -21.11 13.58
CA PRO A 16 -2.87 -19.89 14.09
C PRO A 16 -2.71 -18.83 13.00
N VAL A 17 -3.80 -18.15 12.67
CA VAL A 17 -3.75 -16.94 11.83
C VAL A 17 -2.91 -15.96 12.63
N LEU A 18 -1.70 -15.67 12.17
CA LEU A 18 -0.85 -14.63 12.74
C LEU A 18 -1.45 -13.29 12.34
N ILE A 19 -2.45 -12.84 13.09
CA ILE A 19 -2.90 -11.45 13.04
C ILE A 19 -1.78 -10.66 13.71
N GLU A 20 -1.11 -9.78 12.96
CA GLU A 20 -0.16 -8.82 13.54
C GLU A 20 -0.91 -7.92 14.54
N LYS A 21 -0.81 -8.30 15.81
CA LYS A 21 -1.31 -7.49 16.93
C LYS A 21 -0.33 -6.35 17.19
N GLY A 22 -0.43 -5.24 16.48
CA GLY A 22 0.54 -4.18 16.71
C GLY A 22 0.26 -2.82 16.09
N ALA A 23 -0.69 -2.71 15.17
CA ALA A 23 -0.91 -1.46 14.42
C ALA A 23 -1.31 -0.26 15.30
N ASP A 24 -1.85 -0.48 16.51
CA ASP A 24 -2.31 0.57 17.42
C ASP A 24 -1.41 0.70 18.67
N LYS A 25 -0.26 0.02 18.72
CA LYS A 25 0.62 0.04 19.89
C LYS A 25 1.78 1.01 19.71
N ILE A 26 2.17 1.66 20.79
CA ILE A 26 3.41 2.43 20.85
C ILE A 26 4.57 1.43 20.81
N ILE A 27 5.49 1.60 19.86
CA ILE A 27 6.68 0.77 19.75
C ILE A 27 7.87 1.57 20.28
N LYS A 28 8.61 0.99 21.22
CA LYS A 28 9.87 1.55 21.70
C LYS A 28 10.95 0.48 21.71
N VAL A 29 12.18 0.90 21.49
CA VAL A 29 13.35 0.04 21.69
C VAL A 29 14.07 0.53 22.94
N LEU A 30 14.21 -0.38 23.89
CA LEU A 30 14.96 -0.14 25.14
C LEU A 30 16.37 -0.71 24.96
N ARG A 31 17.37 0.13 24.92
CA ARG A 31 18.77 -0.29 24.97
C ARG A 31 19.17 -0.49 26.41
N VAL A 32 19.37 -1.74 26.81
CA VAL A 32 19.62 -2.09 28.18
C VAL A 32 21.01 -2.72 28.36
N LEU A 33 21.76 -2.20 29.32
CA LEU A 33 22.96 -2.83 29.87
C LEU A 33 22.53 -3.84 30.92
N ILE A 34 22.94 -5.10 30.75
CA ILE A 34 22.55 -6.20 31.63
C ILE A 34 23.79 -6.97 32.11
N PRO A 35 23.86 -7.43 33.37
CA PRO A 35 24.94 -8.29 33.84
C PRO A 35 25.06 -9.57 33.02
N ASP A 36 26.28 -9.96 32.68
CA ASP A 36 26.54 -11.22 31.98
C ASP A 36 26.49 -12.41 32.95
N ARG A 37 25.28 -12.76 33.35
CA ARG A 37 24.97 -13.87 34.24
C ARG A 37 23.82 -14.69 33.69
N PRO A 38 23.81 -16.03 33.87
CA PRO A 38 22.68 -16.86 33.50
C PRO A 38 21.37 -16.31 34.12
N GLY A 39 20.34 -16.18 33.29
CA GLY A 39 19.01 -15.69 33.69
C GLY A 39 18.82 -14.16 33.69
N SER A 40 19.87 -13.34 33.53
CA SER A 40 19.72 -11.88 33.56
C SER A 40 18.78 -11.35 32.48
N LEU A 41 18.93 -11.79 31.24
CA LEU A 41 18.00 -11.41 30.16
C LEU A 41 16.59 -11.91 30.44
N GLY A 42 16.43 -13.17 30.90
CA GLY A 42 15.13 -13.75 31.22
C GLY A 42 14.36 -12.94 32.25
N ARG A 43 15.04 -12.44 33.29
CA ARG A 43 14.40 -11.57 34.31
C ARG A 43 13.82 -10.30 33.71
N ILE A 44 14.57 -9.61 32.86
CA ILE A 44 14.09 -8.39 32.19
C ILE A 44 12.85 -8.70 31.35
N LEU A 45 12.90 -9.77 30.54
CA LEU A 45 11.78 -10.15 29.67
C LEU A 45 10.54 -10.54 30.48
N CYS A 46 10.70 -11.26 31.60
CA CYS A 46 9.60 -11.57 32.50
C CYS A 46 9.01 -10.29 33.11
N THR A 47 9.87 -9.37 33.60
CA THR A 47 9.43 -8.09 34.19
C THR A 47 8.63 -7.26 33.18
N ILE A 48 9.07 -7.18 31.93
CA ILE A 48 8.33 -6.51 30.84
C ILE A 48 6.96 -7.18 30.62
N GLY A 49 6.94 -8.51 30.51
CA GLY A 49 5.71 -9.29 30.30
C GLY A 49 4.71 -9.19 31.47
N GLU A 50 5.20 -9.14 32.70
CA GLU A 50 4.37 -8.96 33.92
C GLU A 50 3.66 -7.60 33.96
N GLN A 51 4.21 -6.59 33.29
CA GLN A 51 3.53 -5.30 33.08
C GLN A 51 2.51 -5.33 31.95
N GLY A 52 2.33 -6.45 31.25
CA GLY A 52 1.40 -6.60 30.12
C GLY A 52 1.95 -6.14 28.78
N ALA A 53 3.22 -5.73 28.68
CA ALA A 53 3.84 -5.36 27.43
C ALA A 53 4.22 -6.60 26.59
N HIS A 54 4.05 -6.51 25.26
CA HIS A 54 4.56 -7.53 24.36
C HIS A 54 6.00 -7.21 23.97
N ILE A 55 6.79 -8.26 23.76
CA ILE A 55 8.18 -8.14 23.35
C ILE A 55 8.29 -8.51 21.87
N GLY A 56 8.96 -7.68 21.10
CA GLY A 56 9.31 -7.89 19.70
C GLY A 56 10.72 -8.45 19.57
N ASP A 57 11.49 -7.86 18.67
CA ASP A 57 12.86 -8.27 18.40
C ASP A 57 13.80 -7.98 19.57
N ILE A 58 14.77 -8.88 19.77
CA ILE A 58 15.84 -8.73 20.75
C ILE A 58 17.17 -8.82 20.02
N LEU A 59 17.87 -7.69 19.93
CA LEU A 59 19.14 -7.59 19.23
C LEU A 59 20.32 -7.46 20.20
N ARG A 60 21.41 -8.13 19.90
CA ARG A 60 22.67 -7.96 20.63
C ARG A 60 23.43 -6.78 20.04
N VAL A 61 23.63 -5.73 20.82
CA VAL A 61 24.35 -4.50 20.41
C VAL A 61 25.84 -4.61 20.73
N ARG A 62 26.14 -4.99 21.97
CA ARG A 62 27.53 -5.06 22.44
C ARG A 62 27.69 -6.23 23.42
N PHE A 63 28.84 -6.91 23.30
CA PHE A 63 29.23 -8.00 24.18
C PHE A 63 30.39 -7.55 25.07
N GLY A 64 30.24 -7.67 26.39
CA GLY A 64 31.27 -7.35 27.36
C GLY A 64 31.56 -8.52 28.29
N ILE A 65 32.65 -8.43 29.04
CA ILE A 65 33.07 -9.48 29.99
C ILE A 65 32.14 -9.56 31.20
N THR A 66 31.62 -8.43 31.66
CA THR A 66 30.80 -8.34 32.87
C THR A 66 29.34 -7.96 32.57
N HIS A 67 29.11 -7.31 31.46
CA HIS A 67 27.80 -6.85 31.04
C HIS A 67 27.63 -6.97 29.54
N ASN A 68 26.41 -7.16 29.10
CA ASN A 68 25.98 -7.14 27.71
C ASN A 68 25.02 -5.99 27.46
N VAL A 69 25.03 -5.42 26.25
CA VAL A 69 24.04 -4.44 25.79
C VAL A 69 23.09 -5.10 24.80
N ARG A 70 21.80 -4.97 25.07
CA ARG A 70 20.72 -5.47 24.23
C ARG A 70 19.76 -4.37 23.85
N ASP A 71 19.31 -4.36 22.61
CA ASP A 71 18.10 -3.64 22.20
C ASP A 71 16.92 -4.60 22.32
N ILE A 72 15.90 -4.19 23.07
CA ILE A 72 14.67 -4.96 23.28
C ILE A 72 13.52 -4.11 22.77
N GLU A 73 12.85 -4.57 21.73
CA GLU A 73 11.66 -3.95 21.20
C GLU A 73 10.45 -4.30 22.05
N VAL A 74 9.67 -3.29 22.44
CA VAL A 74 8.49 -3.43 23.30
C VAL A 74 7.28 -2.76 22.66
N TYR A 75 6.14 -3.43 22.74
CA TYR A 75 4.85 -2.94 22.25
C TYR A 75 3.99 -2.55 23.44
N LEU A 76 3.55 -1.30 23.47
CA LEU A 76 2.92 -0.65 24.61
C LEU A 76 1.56 -0.08 24.20
N GLU A 77 0.62 0.01 25.14
CA GLU A 77 -0.73 0.50 24.90
C GLU A 77 -0.86 2.02 25.09
N SER A 78 0.03 2.63 25.87
CA SER A 78 0.04 4.07 26.17
C SER A 78 1.39 4.51 26.71
N GLU A 79 1.62 5.82 26.80
CA GLU A 79 2.81 6.37 27.48
C GLU A 79 2.82 6.03 28.98
N ASP A 80 1.67 6.02 29.68
CA ASP A 80 1.57 5.56 31.06
C ASP A 80 1.97 4.08 31.21
N HIS A 81 1.69 3.26 30.19
CA HIS A 81 2.13 1.87 30.15
C HIS A 81 3.65 1.78 30.04
N LEU A 82 4.27 2.63 29.21
CA LEU A 82 5.72 2.74 29.10
C LEU A 82 6.35 3.12 30.46
N GLU A 83 5.82 4.12 31.16
CA GLU A 83 6.33 4.53 32.48
C GLU A 83 6.32 3.39 33.48
N ARG A 84 5.25 2.59 33.54
CA ARG A 84 5.18 1.40 34.41
C ARG A 84 6.25 0.36 34.06
N VAL A 85 6.46 0.10 32.77
CA VAL A 85 7.50 -0.83 32.30
C VAL A 85 8.90 -0.34 32.69
N LEU A 86 9.19 0.94 32.46
CA LEU A 86 10.47 1.56 32.81
C LEU A 86 10.73 1.51 34.32
N ALA A 87 9.72 1.85 35.14
CA ALA A 87 9.80 1.77 36.60
C ALA A 87 10.09 0.34 37.08
N ALA A 88 9.40 -0.66 36.51
CA ALA A 88 9.60 -2.06 36.84
C ALA A 88 11.03 -2.53 36.50
N ILE A 89 11.53 -2.20 35.31
CA ILE A 89 12.91 -2.51 34.90
C ILE A 89 13.92 -1.84 35.83
N GLY A 90 13.65 -0.61 36.24
CA GLY A 90 14.52 0.16 37.15
C GLY A 90 14.70 -0.47 38.54
N THR A 91 13.85 -1.44 38.95
CA THR A 91 14.01 -2.18 40.19
C THR A 91 15.01 -3.34 40.09
N LEU A 92 15.42 -3.72 38.88
CA LEU A 92 16.29 -4.85 38.64
C LEU A 92 17.76 -4.50 38.92
N GLU A 93 18.39 -5.22 39.84
CA GLU A 93 19.78 -4.98 40.24
C GLU A 93 20.76 -5.17 39.04
N GLY A 94 21.58 -4.16 38.82
CA GLY A 94 22.62 -4.17 37.77
C GLY A 94 22.11 -3.97 36.35
N VAL A 95 20.83 -3.67 36.18
CA VAL A 95 20.22 -3.33 34.88
C VAL A 95 20.17 -1.81 34.71
N ILE A 96 20.65 -1.31 33.58
CA ILE A 96 20.64 0.12 33.26
C ILE A 96 20.04 0.28 31.87
N ILE A 97 19.05 1.16 31.72
CA ILE A 97 18.57 1.61 30.42
C ILE A 97 19.50 2.71 29.94
N GLU A 98 20.36 2.39 28.94
CA GLU A 98 21.32 3.32 28.36
C GLU A 98 20.63 4.33 27.43
N GLU A 99 19.63 3.86 26.65
CA GLU A 99 18.95 4.65 25.64
C GLU A 99 17.53 4.10 25.43
N MET A 100 16.62 4.96 25.07
CA MET A 100 15.31 4.59 24.57
C MET A 100 15.02 5.37 23.30
N TYR A 101 14.53 4.70 22.27
CA TYR A 101 14.19 5.36 21.02
C TYR A 101 12.97 4.73 20.35
N ASP A 102 12.35 5.52 19.49
CA ASP A 102 11.27 5.07 18.61
C ASP A 102 11.87 4.49 17.34
N PRO A 103 11.66 3.18 17.04
CA PRO A 103 12.25 2.56 15.85
C PRO A 103 11.69 3.14 14.56
N VAL A 104 10.41 3.57 14.53
CA VAL A 104 9.81 4.19 13.34
C VAL A 104 10.51 5.51 13.03
N LEU A 105 10.64 6.39 14.02
CA LEU A 105 11.35 7.66 13.83
C LEU A 105 12.83 7.44 13.48
N SER A 106 13.46 6.44 14.10
CA SER A 106 14.86 6.09 13.82
C SER A 106 15.06 5.65 12.37
N MET A 107 14.15 4.82 11.82
CA MET A 107 14.20 4.36 10.42
C MET A 107 13.97 5.49 9.41
N HIS A 108 13.27 6.56 9.80
CA HIS A 108 13.01 7.71 8.93
C HIS A 108 14.10 8.78 9.00
N LYS A 109 15.01 8.71 9.99
CA LYS A 109 16.06 9.71 10.18
C LYS A 109 17.02 9.75 8.99
N GLY A 110 17.06 10.89 8.29
CA GLY A 110 17.86 11.09 7.09
C GLY A 110 17.19 10.65 5.78
N GLY A 111 15.90 10.30 5.83
CA GLY A 111 15.11 9.80 4.69
C GLY A 111 15.29 8.31 4.46
N LYS A 112 14.41 7.71 3.66
CA LYS A 112 14.38 6.28 3.36
C LYS A 112 14.96 5.92 2.00
N ILE A 113 15.22 6.92 1.15
CA ILE A 113 15.67 6.74 -0.23
C ILE A 113 16.92 7.57 -0.51
N LYS A 114 17.68 7.14 -1.50
CA LYS A 114 18.80 7.89 -2.10
C LYS A 114 18.93 7.56 -3.57
N VAL A 115 19.41 8.53 -4.37
CA VAL A 115 19.78 8.27 -5.76
C VAL A 115 21.19 7.69 -5.81
N MET A 116 21.37 6.60 -6.56
CA MET A 116 22.66 5.91 -6.70
C MET A 116 23.03 5.74 -8.16
N SER A 117 24.35 5.85 -8.46
CA SER A 117 24.88 5.49 -9.78
C SER A 117 24.84 3.97 -9.98
N LYS A 118 24.41 3.52 -11.17
CA LYS A 118 24.53 2.12 -11.62
C LYS A 118 25.94 1.79 -12.14
N ILE A 119 26.76 2.83 -12.39
CA ILE A 119 28.06 2.70 -13.05
C ILE A 119 29.15 3.13 -12.08
N VAL A 120 30.21 2.34 -12.01
CA VAL A 120 31.41 2.69 -11.28
C VAL A 120 32.36 3.43 -12.22
N VAL A 121 32.85 4.60 -11.81
CA VAL A 121 33.89 5.37 -12.53
C VAL A 121 35.20 5.18 -11.78
N ASP A 122 35.99 4.22 -12.23
CA ASP A 122 37.28 3.80 -11.62
C ASP A 122 38.50 4.34 -12.36
N GLY A 123 38.30 5.14 -13.42
CA GLY A 123 39.39 5.73 -14.19
C GLY A 123 38.94 6.67 -15.29
N ILE A 124 39.94 7.40 -15.88
CA ILE A 124 39.68 8.39 -16.95
C ILE A 124 39.00 7.78 -18.18
N ALA A 125 39.33 6.53 -18.50
CA ALA A 125 38.69 5.85 -19.64
C ALA A 125 37.18 5.66 -19.45
N ASN A 126 36.74 5.26 -18.26
CA ASN A 126 35.33 5.13 -17.91
C ASN A 126 34.65 6.49 -17.78
N LEU A 127 35.33 7.47 -17.15
CA LEU A 127 34.83 8.85 -17.08
C LEU A 127 34.50 9.42 -18.47
N ARG A 128 35.40 9.23 -19.46
CA ARG A 128 35.22 9.70 -20.84
C ARG A 128 34.01 9.02 -21.56
N LYS A 129 33.67 7.80 -21.19
CA LYS A 129 32.49 7.10 -21.74
C LYS A 129 31.17 7.61 -21.11
N VAL A 130 31.20 7.79 -19.80
CA VAL A 130 29.98 8.16 -19.01
C VAL A 130 29.67 9.65 -19.15
N TYR A 131 30.68 10.49 -19.32
CA TYR A 131 30.54 11.95 -19.38
C TYR A 131 31.18 12.49 -20.69
N THR A 132 32.02 13.51 -20.59
CA THR A 132 32.59 14.16 -21.77
C THR A 132 33.89 13.46 -22.21
N PRO A 133 34.05 13.10 -23.53
CA PRO A 133 33.18 13.40 -24.68
C PRO A 133 32.13 12.33 -25.03
N GLY A 134 32.15 11.17 -24.39
CA GLY A 134 31.36 10.00 -24.80
C GLY A 134 29.84 10.23 -24.78
N VAL A 135 29.32 10.94 -23.78
CA VAL A 135 27.88 11.24 -23.64
C VAL A 135 27.31 11.99 -24.85
N ALA A 136 28.13 12.78 -25.55
CA ALA A 136 27.70 13.48 -26.75
C ALA A 136 27.25 12.53 -27.90
N LYS A 137 27.76 11.30 -27.92
CA LYS A 137 27.29 10.28 -28.86
C LYS A 137 25.84 9.90 -28.54
N VAL A 138 25.53 9.64 -27.27
CA VAL A 138 24.19 9.27 -26.81
C VAL A 138 23.20 10.41 -27.09
N CYS A 139 23.57 11.67 -26.81
CA CYS A 139 22.72 12.82 -27.13
C CYS A 139 22.39 12.88 -28.64
N ARG A 140 23.38 12.66 -29.53
CA ARG A 140 23.13 12.64 -30.97
C ARG A 140 22.24 11.49 -31.42
N GLU A 141 22.37 10.31 -30.81
CA GLU A 141 21.49 9.18 -31.09
C GLU A 141 20.03 9.45 -30.69
N ILE A 142 19.80 10.11 -29.55
CA ILE A 142 18.45 10.53 -29.12
C ILE A 142 17.89 11.60 -30.06
N VAL A 143 18.70 12.55 -30.55
CA VAL A 143 18.25 13.54 -31.54
C VAL A 143 17.90 12.90 -32.88
N ARG A 144 18.67 11.91 -33.30
CA ARG A 144 18.44 11.18 -34.55
C ARG A 144 17.19 10.32 -34.48
N GLU A 145 17.01 9.61 -33.37
CA GLU A 145 15.93 8.67 -33.10
C GLU A 145 15.36 8.93 -31.71
N PRO A 146 14.27 9.73 -31.58
CA PRO A 146 13.73 10.15 -30.28
C PRO A 146 13.35 8.99 -29.34
N ASP A 147 12.93 7.83 -29.87
CA ASP A 147 12.60 6.65 -29.07
C ASP A 147 13.81 6.11 -28.27
N ASN A 148 15.02 6.45 -28.69
CA ASN A 148 16.25 6.15 -27.96
C ASN A 148 16.36 6.88 -26.61
N PHE A 149 15.56 7.90 -26.37
CA PHE A 149 15.48 8.56 -25.09
C PHE A 149 15.15 7.59 -23.96
N GLU A 150 14.13 6.76 -24.15
CA GLU A 150 13.75 5.76 -23.14
C GLU A 150 14.79 4.64 -23.01
N ILE A 151 15.50 4.31 -24.07
CA ILE A 151 16.50 3.23 -24.05
C ILE A 151 17.77 3.65 -23.32
N TYR A 152 18.24 4.88 -23.54
CA TYR A 152 19.54 5.34 -23.04
C TYR A 152 19.47 6.20 -21.80
N THR A 153 18.25 6.41 -21.22
CA THR A 153 18.08 7.18 -20.00
C THR A 153 17.41 6.35 -18.89
N TRP A 154 17.26 6.93 -17.73
CA TRP A 154 16.64 6.28 -16.59
C TRP A 154 15.11 6.22 -16.65
N THR A 155 14.49 6.90 -17.64
CA THR A 155 13.04 7.08 -17.73
C THR A 155 12.26 5.77 -17.73
N GLN A 156 12.75 4.73 -18.43
CA GLN A 156 12.09 3.41 -18.43
C GLN A 156 11.95 2.77 -17.05
N ASN A 157 12.68 3.24 -16.05
CA ASN A 157 12.73 2.63 -14.73
C ASN A 157 12.30 3.59 -13.61
N THR A 158 11.71 4.74 -13.96
CA THR A 158 11.37 5.77 -12.99
C THR A 158 9.87 6.11 -13.00
N VAL A 159 9.34 6.31 -11.78
CA VAL A 159 7.97 6.76 -11.53
C VAL A 159 8.03 8.03 -10.70
N ALA A 160 7.48 9.14 -11.19
CA ALA A 160 7.25 10.32 -10.36
C ALA A 160 6.10 10.02 -9.39
N ILE A 161 6.32 10.21 -8.09
CA ILE A 161 5.28 10.10 -7.06
C ILE A 161 4.90 11.53 -6.68
N VAL A 162 3.79 12.01 -7.23
CA VAL A 162 3.40 13.42 -7.20
C VAL A 162 2.25 13.63 -6.24
N THR A 163 2.40 14.57 -5.31
CA THR A 163 1.39 14.88 -4.29
C THR A 163 1.28 16.36 -4.03
N ASN A 164 0.11 16.80 -3.57
CA ASN A 164 -0.08 18.10 -2.91
C ASN A 164 -0.36 17.98 -1.40
N GLY A 165 -0.39 16.77 -0.86
CA GLY A 165 -0.53 16.50 0.57
C GLY A 165 -1.90 16.85 1.15
N THR A 166 -2.97 16.82 0.33
CA THR A 166 -4.32 17.23 0.75
C THR A 166 -5.20 16.10 1.29
N ALA A 167 -4.76 14.82 1.14
CA ALA A 167 -5.55 13.65 1.59
C ALA A 167 -4.65 12.53 2.13
N VAL A 168 -3.79 12.83 3.09
CA VAL A 168 -2.74 11.91 3.55
C VAL A 168 -3.27 10.93 4.59
N LEU A 169 -3.27 9.62 4.29
CA LEU A 169 -3.44 8.48 5.22
C LEU A 169 -4.48 8.68 6.36
N GLY A 170 -5.65 9.25 6.10
CA GLY A 170 -6.63 9.53 7.15
C GLY A 170 -6.29 10.73 8.05
N LEU A 171 -5.13 11.38 7.83
CA LEU A 171 -4.74 12.63 8.50
C LEU A 171 -5.31 13.86 7.80
N GLY A 172 -5.79 13.68 6.56
CA GLY A 172 -6.35 14.76 5.75
C GLY A 172 -5.29 15.68 5.17
N ASP A 173 -5.60 16.98 5.13
CA ASP A 173 -4.75 18.02 4.55
C ASP A 173 -3.66 18.45 5.54
N ILE A 174 -2.55 17.75 5.52
CA ILE A 174 -1.36 18.04 6.37
C ILE A 174 -0.25 18.77 5.61
N GLY A 175 -0.46 19.01 4.31
CA GLY A 175 0.48 19.70 3.43
C GLY A 175 1.64 18.84 2.94
N VAL A 176 2.28 19.30 1.87
CA VAL A 176 3.27 18.54 1.10
C VAL A 176 4.51 18.12 1.90
N ARG A 177 4.98 18.94 2.84
CA ARG A 177 6.19 18.59 3.60
C ARG A 177 5.96 17.41 4.53
N ALA A 178 4.80 17.38 5.19
CA ALA A 178 4.44 16.30 6.10
C ALA A 178 4.04 15.02 5.33
N SER A 179 3.67 15.09 4.04
CA SER A 179 3.39 13.93 3.19
C SER A 179 4.66 13.24 2.67
N LEU A 180 5.82 13.91 2.66
CA LEU A 180 7.05 13.34 2.09
C LEU A 180 7.41 11.95 2.63
N PRO A 181 7.32 11.66 3.94
CA PRO A 181 7.60 10.30 4.45
C PRO A 181 6.73 9.21 3.81
N VAL A 182 5.48 9.51 3.45
CA VAL A 182 4.59 8.56 2.75
C VAL A 182 5.09 8.33 1.33
N MET A 183 5.45 9.40 0.60
CA MET A 183 5.99 9.32 -0.76
C MET A 183 7.31 8.53 -0.80
N GLU A 184 8.18 8.72 0.18
CA GLU A 184 9.38 7.89 0.33
C GLU A 184 9.05 6.42 0.61
N GLY A 185 8.01 6.15 1.39
CA GLY A 185 7.49 4.78 1.59
C GLY A 185 7.05 4.13 0.29
N LYS A 186 6.31 4.86 -0.55
CA LYS A 186 5.92 4.41 -1.89
C LYS A 186 7.14 4.12 -2.77
N ALA A 187 8.16 4.98 -2.72
CA ALA A 187 9.41 4.78 -3.46
C ALA A 187 10.17 3.52 -3.01
N VAL A 188 10.25 3.26 -1.70
CA VAL A 188 10.83 2.04 -1.14
C VAL A 188 10.11 0.79 -1.65
N LEU A 189 8.77 0.79 -1.67
CA LEU A 189 8.00 -0.35 -2.15
C LEU A 189 8.17 -0.59 -3.66
N LEU A 190 8.26 0.47 -4.47
CA LEU A 190 8.58 0.36 -5.90
C LEU A 190 9.94 -0.30 -6.12
N ASP A 191 10.95 0.08 -5.35
CA ASP A 191 12.29 -0.51 -5.45
C ASP A 191 12.30 -1.97 -4.97
N GLN A 192 11.84 -2.22 -3.75
CA GLN A 192 11.99 -3.52 -3.10
C GLN A 192 11.11 -4.63 -3.71
N LEU A 193 9.95 -4.28 -4.26
CA LEU A 193 9.00 -5.26 -4.79
C LEU A 193 9.19 -5.52 -6.29
N VAL A 194 9.55 -4.47 -7.08
CA VAL A 194 9.60 -4.59 -8.54
C VAL A 194 10.84 -3.95 -9.19
N GLY A 195 11.76 -3.37 -8.43
CA GLY A 195 13.00 -2.78 -8.93
C GLY A 195 12.79 -1.50 -9.75
N LEU A 196 11.77 -0.70 -9.44
CA LEU A 196 11.54 0.61 -10.04
C LEU A 196 12.01 1.73 -9.10
N SER A 197 12.52 2.82 -9.65
CA SER A 197 12.90 4.01 -8.88
C SER A 197 11.72 4.96 -8.74
N GLY A 198 11.16 5.07 -7.54
CA GLY A 198 10.15 6.10 -7.20
C GLY A 198 10.83 7.42 -6.83
N ILE A 199 10.39 8.52 -7.40
CA ILE A 199 10.94 9.86 -7.13
C ILE A 199 9.82 10.75 -6.58
N PRO A 200 9.85 11.10 -5.28
CA PRO A 200 8.88 12.02 -4.69
C PRO A 200 8.94 13.42 -5.30
N ILE A 201 7.79 13.93 -5.69
CA ILE A 201 7.61 15.29 -6.23
C ILE A 201 6.51 15.98 -5.43
N LEU A 202 6.90 17.03 -4.71
CA LEU A 202 6.00 17.80 -3.86
C LEU A 202 5.56 19.07 -4.57
N ILE A 203 4.27 19.22 -4.87
CA ILE A 203 3.70 20.40 -5.51
C ILE A 203 2.79 21.13 -4.50
N PRO A 204 3.21 22.26 -3.91
CA PRO A 204 2.48 22.96 -2.85
C PRO A 204 1.30 23.79 -3.36
N HIS A 205 0.61 23.31 -4.39
CA HIS A 205 -0.53 23.99 -5.01
C HIS A 205 -1.76 23.08 -5.00
N LYS A 206 -2.88 23.61 -4.49
CA LYS A 206 -4.16 22.90 -4.45
C LYS A 206 -5.01 23.17 -5.70
N ASP A 207 -4.72 24.26 -6.41
CA ASP A 207 -5.36 24.62 -7.65
C ASP A 207 -5.00 23.62 -8.76
N PRO A 208 -5.99 22.98 -9.41
CA PRO A 208 -5.75 21.98 -10.44
C PRO A 208 -4.96 22.51 -11.64
N ASP A 209 -5.18 23.78 -12.07
CA ASP A 209 -4.48 24.37 -13.20
C ASP A 209 -2.96 24.44 -12.94
N THR A 210 -2.60 24.99 -11.81
CA THR A 210 -1.20 25.13 -11.40
C THR A 210 -0.55 23.77 -11.20
N PHE A 211 -1.28 22.81 -10.57
CA PHE A 211 -0.78 21.46 -10.33
C PHE A 211 -0.51 20.71 -11.65
N VAL A 212 -1.48 20.70 -12.57
CA VAL A 212 -1.35 20.06 -13.88
C VAL A 212 -0.18 20.66 -14.66
N ASN A 213 -0.09 22.00 -14.72
CA ASN A 213 1.01 22.68 -15.43
C ASN A 213 2.39 22.32 -14.83
N ALA A 214 2.50 22.20 -13.52
CA ALA A 214 3.74 21.79 -12.87
C ALA A 214 4.12 20.35 -13.25
N VAL A 215 3.17 19.41 -13.28
CA VAL A 215 3.40 18.04 -13.72
C VAL A 215 3.81 18.00 -15.19
N LEU A 216 3.13 18.75 -16.07
CA LEU A 216 3.45 18.87 -17.49
C LEU A 216 4.85 19.45 -17.73
N ALA A 217 5.32 20.34 -16.88
CA ALA A 217 6.68 20.90 -16.99
C ALA A 217 7.81 19.91 -16.70
N ILE A 218 7.53 18.83 -15.94
CA ILE A 218 8.57 17.87 -15.49
C ILE A 218 8.40 16.46 -16.04
N HIS A 219 7.26 16.13 -16.65
CA HIS A 219 6.88 14.76 -16.98
C HIS A 219 7.87 14.03 -17.87
N GLU A 220 8.64 14.74 -18.72
CA GLU A 220 9.63 14.13 -19.62
C GLU A 220 10.73 13.39 -18.86
N SER A 221 11.04 13.76 -17.63
CA SER A 221 12.07 13.13 -16.82
C SER A 221 11.69 11.74 -16.30
N PHE A 222 10.44 11.29 -16.47
CA PHE A 222 9.90 10.08 -15.87
C PHE A 222 9.21 9.18 -16.90
N GLY A 223 9.21 7.88 -16.65
CA GLY A 223 8.50 6.91 -17.49
C GLY A 223 7.01 6.80 -17.14
N ALA A 224 6.65 7.09 -15.89
CA ALA A 224 5.26 7.07 -15.43
C ALA A 224 5.04 8.12 -14.33
N ILE A 225 3.78 8.46 -14.09
CA ILE A 225 3.34 9.42 -13.08
C ILE A 225 2.32 8.73 -12.16
N ASN A 226 2.69 8.64 -10.89
CA ASN A 226 1.81 8.25 -9.80
C ASN A 226 1.31 9.51 -9.10
N LEU A 227 0.01 9.76 -9.13
CA LEU A 227 -0.63 10.78 -8.32
C LEU A 227 -0.99 10.14 -6.97
N GLU A 228 -0.71 10.84 -5.87
CA GLU A 228 -0.84 10.29 -4.52
C GLU A 228 -1.36 11.33 -3.54
N ASP A 229 -2.23 10.92 -2.62
CA ASP A 229 -2.71 11.74 -1.51
C ASP A 229 -3.31 13.11 -1.94
N ILE A 230 -4.03 13.13 -3.07
CA ILE A 230 -4.73 14.29 -3.60
C ILE A 230 -6.22 14.14 -3.30
N ALA A 231 -6.79 15.13 -2.60
CA ALA A 231 -8.18 15.10 -2.18
C ALA A 231 -9.17 15.16 -3.36
N ALA A 232 -10.29 14.42 -3.23
CA ALA A 232 -11.43 14.60 -4.12
C ALA A 232 -12.14 15.96 -3.83
N PRO A 233 -12.74 16.62 -4.84
CA PRO A 233 -12.86 16.19 -6.23
C PRO A 233 -11.65 16.53 -7.13
N ALA A 234 -10.69 17.35 -6.66
CA ALA A 234 -9.56 17.82 -7.45
C ALA A 234 -8.74 16.69 -8.08
N CYS A 235 -8.57 15.56 -7.38
CA CYS A 235 -7.83 14.41 -7.90
C CYS A 235 -8.42 13.86 -9.22
N PHE A 236 -9.73 13.90 -9.40
CA PHE A 236 -10.39 13.45 -10.63
C PHE A 236 -10.07 14.36 -11.80
N GLU A 237 -10.22 15.67 -11.59
CA GLU A 237 -9.93 16.68 -12.59
C GLU A 237 -8.45 16.67 -13.00
N ILE A 238 -7.54 16.60 -12.03
CA ILE A 238 -6.09 16.57 -12.28
C ILE A 238 -5.72 15.36 -13.12
N GLU A 239 -6.19 14.16 -12.76
CA GLU A 239 -5.90 12.92 -13.50
C GLU A 239 -6.47 12.97 -14.91
N ASP A 240 -7.75 13.35 -15.07
CA ASP A 240 -8.41 13.42 -16.36
C ASP A 240 -7.72 14.42 -17.29
N ARG A 241 -7.30 15.58 -16.78
CA ARG A 241 -6.59 16.62 -17.57
C ARG A 241 -5.19 16.19 -17.96
N LEU A 242 -4.46 15.50 -17.09
CA LEU A 242 -3.14 14.95 -17.43
C LEU A 242 -3.28 13.89 -18.52
N ILE A 243 -4.27 13.01 -18.43
CA ILE A 243 -4.53 12.01 -19.47
C ILE A 243 -4.95 12.66 -20.80
N ALA A 244 -5.77 13.70 -20.75
CA ALA A 244 -6.26 14.43 -21.93
C ALA A 244 -5.20 15.35 -22.56
N SER A 245 -4.12 15.68 -21.86
CA SER A 245 -3.06 16.58 -22.35
C SER A 245 -2.19 15.97 -23.47
N GLY A 246 -2.36 14.67 -23.75
CA GLY A 246 -1.57 13.98 -24.76
C GLY A 246 -0.24 13.40 -24.23
N ILE A 247 -0.04 13.36 -22.91
CA ILE A 247 1.08 12.61 -22.33
C ILE A 247 0.97 11.14 -22.73
N GLU A 248 1.90 10.66 -23.54
CA GLU A 248 1.97 9.24 -23.93
C GLU A 248 2.71 8.40 -22.89
N LYS A 249 2.32 8.51 -21.62
CA LYS A 249 2.90 7.81 -20.45
C LYS A 249 1.81 7.33 -19.51
N PRO A 250 2.06 6.26 -18.73
CA PRO A 250 1.16 5.86 -17.65
C PRO A 250 0.98 6.98 -16.62
N VAL A 251 -0.24 7.47 -16.45
CA VAL A 251 -0.67 8.36 -15.38
C VAL A 251 -1.74 7.62 -14.59
N MET A 252 -1.64 7.57 -13.28
CA MET A 252 -2.62 6.90 -12.43
C MET A 252 -2.64 7.51 -11.02
N HIS A 253 -3.82 7.83 -10.52
CA HIS A 253 -4.03 8.17 -9.12
C HIS A 253 -4.21 6.88 -8.30
N ASP A 254 -3.23 6.56 -7.45
CA ASP A 254 -3.19 5.26 -6.77
C ASP A 254 -4.34 5.07 -5.78
N ASP A 255 -4.73 6.11 -5.04
CA ASP A 255 -5.86 6.03 -4.10
C ASP A 255 -7.18 5.70 -4.80
N GLN A 256 -7.34 6.06 -6.08
CA GLN A 256 -8.48 5.64 -6.88
C GLN A 256 -8.29 4.22 -7.42
N HIS A 257 -7.23 4.02 -8.20
CA HIS A 257 -7.10 2.88 -9.09
C HIS A 257 -6.35 1.71 -8.46
N GLY A 258 -5.30 1.96 -7.69
CA GLY A 258 -4.62 0.92 -6.92
C GLY A 258 -5.59 0.32 -5.90
N THR A 259 -6.29 1.17 -5.16
CA THR A 259 -7.35 0.76 -4.24
C THR A 259 -8.46 -0.02 -4.95
N GLY A 260 -8.92 0.46 -6.12
CA GLY A 260 -9.92 -0.25 -6.92
C GLY A 260 -9.49 -1.66 -7.32
N VAL A 261 -8.23 -1.82 -7.75
CA VAL A 261 -7.66 -3.13 -8.15
C VAL A 261 -7.60 -4.09 -6.98
N VAL A 262 -7.11 -3.63 -5.82
CA VAL A 262 -6.98 -4.47 -4.62
C VAL A 262 -8.35 -4.85 -4.07
N VAL A 263 -9.31 -3.93 -4.06
CA VAL A 263 -10.68 -4.21 -3.64
C VAL A 263 -11.36 -5.21 -4.58
N LEU A 264 -11.19 -5.07 -5.89
CA LEU A 264 -11.72 -6.06 -6.83
C LEU A 264 -11.08 -7.44 -6.60
N ALA A 265 -9.77 -7.51 -6.38
CA ALA A 265 -9.07 -8.77 -6.07
C ALA A 265 -9.63 -9.41 -4.79
N SER A 266 -9.79 -8.62 -3.72
CA SER A 266 -10.39 -9.06 -2.44
C SER A 266 -11.80 -9.59 -2.65
N LEU A 267 -12.64 -8.88 -3.39
CA LEU A 267 -14.02 -9.27 -3.65
C LEU A 267 -14.13 -10.54 -4.49
N LEU A 268 -13.22 -10.78 -5.42
CA LEU A 268 -13.19 -12.04 -6.18
C LEU A 268 -13.03 -13.26 -5.27
N ASN A 269 -12.24 -13.16 -4.23
CA ASN A 269 -12.05 -14.25 -3.25
C ASN A 269 -13.14 -14.24 -2.17
N ALA A 270 -13.45 -13.09 -1.57
CA ALA A 270 -14.52 -12.97 -0.57
C ALA A 270 -15.88 -13.47 -1.09
N SER A 271 -16.20 -13.17 -2.35
CA SER A 271 -17.42 -13.64 -3.00
C SER A 271 -17.46 -15.17 -3.14
N LYS A 272 -16.32 -15.82 -3.43
CA LYS A 272 -16.22 -17.30 -3.46
C LYS A 272 -16.48 -17.89 -2.08
N TYR A 273 -15.85 -17.33 -1.02
CA TYR A 273 -16.05 -17.79 0.36
C TYR A 273 -17.48 -17.60 0.84
N ALA A 274 -18.09 -16.48 0.47
CA ALA A 274 -19.48 -16.18 0.84
C ALA A 274 -20.52 -16.95 0.00
N GLY A 275 -20.12 -17.52 -1.15
CA GLY A 275 -21.02 -18.15 -2.09
C GLY A 275 -21.94 -17.17 -2.81
N VAL A 276 -21.48 -15.92 -3.04
CA VAL A 276 -22.24 -14.85 -3.71
C VAL A 276 -21.67 -14.53 -5.09
N SER A 277 -22.52 -14.03 -5.99
CA SER A 277 -22.10 -13.65 -7.35
C SER A 277 -21.80 -12.15 -7.43
N LEU A 278 -20.51 -11.79 -7.46
CA LEU A 278 -20.07 -10.40 -7.50
C LEU A 278 -20.77 -9.54 -8.58
N LYS A 279 -21.02 -10.11 -9.78
CA LYS A 279 -21.66 -9.37 -10.88
C LYS A 279 -23.16 -9.19 -10.73
N ASN A 280 -23.84 -10.08 -10.01
CA ASN A 280 -25.30 -10.11 -9.94
C ASN A 280 -25.86 -9.52 -8.65
N GLU A 281 -25.02 -9.44 -7.60
CA GLU A 281 -25.42 -8.86 -6.33
C GLU A 281 -25.44 -7.33 -6.38
N THR A 282 -26.17 -6.74 -5.46
CA THR A 282 -26.15 -5.29 -5.23
C THR A 282 -24.96 -4.95 -4.34
N ILE A 283 -24.11 -4.03 -4.79
CA ILE A 283 -22.96 -3.52 -4.04
C ILE A 283 -23.29 -2.14 -3.49
N GLY A 284 -23.13 -1.94 -2.20
CA GLY A 284 -23.21 -0.66 -1.52
C GLY A 284 -21.83 -0.07 -1.31
N LEU A 285 -21.64 1.17 -1.73
CA LEU A 285 -20.42 1.97 -1.51
C LEU A 285 -20.72 3.10 -0.54
N ILE A 286 -20.06 3.12 0.60
CA ILE A 286 -20.17 4.16 1.62
C ILE A 286 -18.90 4.98 1.61
N GLY A 287 -19.02 6.27 1.27
CA GLY A 287 -17.90 7.17 0.98
C GLY A 287 -17.57 7.17 -0.53
N LEU A 288 -17.83 8.31 -1.18
CA LEU A 288 -17.65 8.52 -2.63
C LEU A 288 -16.48 9.49 -2.93
N GLY A 289 -15.48 9.49 -2.06
CA GLY A 289 -14.20 10.16 -2.27
C GLY A 289 -13.34 9.46 -3.33
N ALA A 290 -12.04 9.74 -3.34
CA ALA A 290 -11.10 9.17 -4.32
C ALA A 290 -11.19 7.63 -4.39
N ALA A 291 -11.08 6.94 -3.25
CA ALA A 291 -11.15 5.49 -3.18
C ALA A 291 -12.51 4.94 -3.62
N GLY A 292 -13.62 5.46 -3.07
CA GLY A 292 -14.95 4.99 -3.41
C GLY A 292 -15.29 5.14 -4.88
N MET A 293 -14.98 6.29 -5.49
CA MET A 293 -15.17 6.50 -6.93
C MET A 293 -14.28 5.61 -7.78
N GLY A 294 -13.02 5.40 -7.39
CA GLY A 294 -12.11 4.50 -8.09
C GLY A 294 -12.60 3.04 -8.06
N ILE A 295 -13.06 2.58 -6.89
CA ILE A 295 -13.68 1.26 -6.73
C ILE A 295 -14.93 1.14 -7.60
N ALA A 296 -15.83 2.13 -7.56
CA ALA A 296 -17.06 2.13 -8.35
C ALA A 296 -16.79 2.02 -9.85
N LYS A 297 -15.88 2.86 -10.38
CA LYS A 297 -15.47 2.86 -11.79
C LYS A 297 -14.95 1.48 -12.21
N LEU A 298 -14.12 0.84 -11.39
CA LEU A 298 -13.54 -0.45 -11.73
C LEU A 298 -14.56 -1.60 -11.63
N LEU A 299 -15.42 -1.61 -10.63
CA LEU A 299 -16.50 -2.58 -10.48
C LEU A 299 -17.51 -2.48 -11.63
N HIS A 300 -17.86 -1.27 -12.03
CA HIS A 300 -18.71 -1.03 -13.21
C HIS A 300 -18.05 -1.57 -14.48
N ALA A 301 -16.77 -1.25 -14.71
CA ALA A 301 -16.00 -1.77 -15.84
C ALA A 301 -15.82 -3.31 -15.81
N TYR A 302 -15.80 -3.93 -14.63
CA TYR A 302 -15.78 -5.38 -14.43
C TYR A 302 -17.13 -6.04 -14.80
N GLY A 303 -18.21 -5.27 -14.85
CA GLY A 303 -19.55 -5.71 -15.20
C GLY A 303 -20.46 -5.98 -14.02
N VAL A 304 -20.23 -5.34 -12.89
CA VAL A 304 -21.19 -5.28 -11.76
C VAL A 304 -22.43 -4.49 -12.21
N LYS A 305 -23.61 -5.07 -12.04
CA LYS A 305 -24.85 -4.51 -12.60
C LYS A 305 -25.52 -3.46 -11.72
N ARG A 306 -25.37 -3.57 -10.39
CA ARG A 306 -26.05 -2.71 -9.42
C ARG A 306 -25.09 -2.21 -8.38
N ILE A 307 -24.82 -0.91 -8.40
CA ILE A 307 -23.98 -0.23 -7.42
C ILE A 307 -24.80 0.92 -6.84
N ILE A 308 -24.90 0.96 -5.52
CA ILE A 308 -25.58 2.01 -4.76
C ILE A 308 -24.53 2.79 -4.00
N GLY A 309 -24.51 4.11 -4.18
CA GLY A 309 -23.59 5.01 -3.48
C GLY A 309 -24.25 5.70 -2.29
N CYS A 310 -23.45 5.99 -1.25
CA CYS A 310 -23.85 6.80 -0.11
C CYS A 310 -22.69 7.73 0.27
N ASP A 311 -22.97 9.02 0.38
CA ASP A 311 -22.02 10.03 0.88
C ASP A 311 -22.78 11.15 1.60
N LEU A 312 -22.07 11.93 2.41
CA LEU A 312 -22.61 13.16 3.02
C LEU A 312 -22.68 14.31 2.01
N SER A 313 -21.85 14.29 0.98
CA SER A 313 -21.80 15.30 -0.07
C SER A 313 -22.78 14.97 -1.20
N SER A 314 -23.78 15.83 -1.38
CA SER A 314 -24.71 15.73 -2.53
C SER A 314 -23.96 15.84 -3.87
N GLN A 315 -22.91 16.65 -3.95
CA GLN A 315 -22.07 16.77 -5.15
C GLN A 315 -21.33 15.47 -5.48
N ALA A 316 -20.84 14.75 -4.46
CA ALA A 316 -20.20 13.43 -4.66
C ALA A 316 -21.24 12.40 -5.14
N MET A 317 -22.44 12.41 -4.59
CA MET A 317 -23.55 11.55 -5.03
C MET A 317 -23.96 11.84 -6.48
N GLU A 318 -24.14 13.10 -6.86
CA GLU A 318 -24.45 13.50 -8.23
C GLU A 318 -23.34 13.08 -9.21
N LEU A 319 -22.07 13.28 -8.83
CA LEU A 319 -20.92 12.84 -9.63
C LEU A 319 -20.91 11.32 -9.82
N PHE A 320 -21.22 10.57 -8.76
CA PHE A 320 -21.33 9.12 -8.81
C PHE A 320 -22.43 8.67 -9.77
N GLU A 321 -23.64 9.18 -9.66
CA GLU A 321 -24.76 8.82 -10.53
C GLU A 321 -24.45 9.09 -12.00
N ARG A 322 -23.86 10.26 -12.28
CA ARG A 322 -23.47 10.63 -13.64
C ARG A 322 -22.36 9.75 -14.22
N THR A 323 -21.39 9.34 -13.36
CA THR A 323 -20.19 8.61 -13.82
C THR A 323 -20.45 7.10 -13.94
N ILE A 324 -21.18 6.51 -13.00
CA ILE A 324 -21.38 5.07 -12.88
C ILE A 324 -22.73 4.63 -13.43
N GLN A 325 -23.68 5.56 -13.58
CA GLN A 325 -25.09 5.27 -13.88
C GLN A 325 -25.72 4.36 -12.80
N GLY A 326 -25.21 4.47 -11.56
CA GLY A 326 -25.73 3.84 -10.36
C GLY A 326 -26.82 4.68 -9.72
N SER A 327 -27.34 4.24 -8.58
CA SER A 327 -28.25 5.00 -7.73
C SER A 327 -27.58 5.40 -6.42
N THR A 328 -28.11 6.40 -5.75
CA THR A 328 -27.70 6.79 -4.41
C THR A 328 -28.80 6.53 -3.39
N ALA A 329 -28.43 6.33 -2.12
CA ALA A 329 -29.34 6.09 -1.02
C ALA A 329 -28.72 6.63 0.28
N ASN A 330 -29.55 6.77 1.33
CA ASN A 330 -29.02 6.99 2.68
C ASN A 330 -28.38 5.71 3.23
N LEU A 331 -27.62 5.83 4.31
CA LEU A 331 -26.86 4.72 4.89
C LEU A 331 -27.74 3.52 5.27
N GLU A 332 -28.89 3.75 5.94
CA GLU A 332 -29.77 2.68 6.39
C GLU A 332 -30.39 1.93 5.22
N GLU A 333 -30.81 2.63 4.19
CA GLU A 333 -31.41 2.07 2.99
C GLU A 333 -30.39 1.27 2.19
N LEU A 334 -29.15 1.79 2.05
CA LEU A 334 -28.04 1.10 1.41
C LEU A 334 -27.72 -0.19 2.17
N MET A 335 -27.56 -0.15 3.49
CA MET A 335 -27.27 -1.32 4.32
C MET A 335 -28.33 -2.41 4.21
N ARG A 336 -29.61 -2.03 4.06
CA ARG A 336 -30.71 -2.99 3.85
C ARG A 336 -30.74 -3.59 2.45
N SER A 337 -30.34 -2.82 1.44
CA SER A 337 -30.52 -3.19 0.03
C SER A 337 -29.30 -3.92 -0.58
N ALA A 338 -28.10 -3.70 -0.06
CA ALA A 338 -26.88 -4.24 -0.64
C ALA A 338 -26.44 -5.54 0.04
N LYS A 339 -25.97 -6.49 -0.76
CA LYS A 339 -25.39 -7.75 -0.30
C LYS A 339 -23.90 -7.65 0.00
N ILE A 340 -23.23 -6.78 -0.71
CA ILE A 340 -21.79 -6.51 -0.54
C ILE A 340 -21.65 -5.05 -0.15
N ILE A 341 -21.00 -4.77 0.98
CA ILE A 341 -20.78 -3.43 1.50
C ILE A 341 -19.30 -3.11 1.42
N ILE A 342 -18.96 -1.96 0.88
CA ILE A 342 -17.59 -1.42 0.86
C ILE A 342 -17.66 -0.02 1.45
N SER A 343 -16.86 0.25 2.47
CA SER A 343 -16.84 1.55 3.13
C SER A 343 -15.43 2.16 3.16
N THR A 344 -15.35 3.45 2.80
CA THR A 344 -14.09 4.22 2.65
C THR A 344 -14.26 5.65 3.18
N THR A 345 -14.88 5.80 4.35
CA THR A 345 -15.33 7.12 4.86
C THR A 345 -14.34 7.81 5.79
N GLY A 346 -13.38 7.10 6.35
CA GLY A 346 -12.54 7.59 7.43
C GLY A 346 -13.28 7.72 8.79
N GLN A 347 -14.54 7.30 8.87
CA GLN A 347 -15.38 7.47 10.07
C GLN A 347 -15.44 6.20 10.90
N LYS A 348 -14.65 6.15 11.97
CA LYS A 348 -14.64 5.04 12.93
C LYS A 348 -16.04 4.71 13.43
N GLY A 349 -16.43 3.43 13.34
CA GLY A 349 -17.67 2.92 13.92
C GLY A 349 -18.94 3.51 13.31
N LEU A 350 -18.89 3.97 12.05
CA LEU A 350 -20.04 4.47 11.31
C LEU A 350 -21.12 3.41 11.13
N ILE A 351 -20.72 2.19 10.77
CA ILE A 351 -21.62 1.05 10.60
C ILE A 351 -21.84 0.41 11.97
N LYS A 352 -23.09 0.46 12.43
CA LYS A 352 -23.47 -0.17 13.71
C LYS A 352 -23.83 -1.63 13.49
N PRO A 353 -23.55 -2.53 14.49
CA PRO A 353 -23.89 -3.95 14.37
C PRO A 353 -25.36 -4.21 13.99
N GLU A 354 -26.30 -3.41 14.49
CA GLU A 354 -27.74 -3.50 14.18
C GLU A 354 -28.10 -3.16 12.73
N MET A 355 -27.22 -2.52 11.97
CA MET A 355 -27.41 -2.23 10.54
C MET A 355 -27.02 -3.43 9.66
N VAL A 356 -26.21 -4.36 10.19
CA VAL A 356 -25.70 -5.51 9.42
C VAL A 356 -26.83 -6.49 9.11
N GLN A 357 -26.94 -6.87 7.84
CA GLN A 357 -27.92 -7.86 7.41
C GLN A 357 -27.29 -9.26 7.32
N PRO A 358 -28.06 -10.33 7.65
CA PRO A 358 -27.54 -11.70 7.59
C PRO A 358 -26.94 -12.06 6.23
N GLY A 359 -25.74 -12.59 6.27
CA GLY A 359 -25.03 -13.08 5.08
C GLY A 359 -24.41 -12.00 4.20
N GLN A 360 -24.29 -10.75 4.66
CA GLN A 360 -23.54 -9.70 3.95
C GLN A 360 -22.04 -10.00 3.89
N VAL A 361 -21.39 -9.46 2.86
CA VAL A 361 -19.93 -9.33 2.75
C VAL A 361 -19.59 -7.87 3.03
N ILE A 362 -18.72 -7.59 4.00
CA ILE A 362 -18.40 -6.23 4.43
C ILE A 362 -16.89 -6.00 4.35
N LEU A 363 -16.48 -4.98 3.59
CA LEU A 363 -15.13 -4.45 3.55
C LEU A 363 -15.13 -3.03 4.12
N ALA A 364 -14.69 -2.87 5.37
CA ALA A 364 -14.60 -1.58 6.07
C ALA A 364 -13.15 -1.08 6.00
N LEU A 365 -12.84 -0.26 5.00
CA LEU A 365 -11.46 -0.04 4.53
C LEU A 365 -10.76 1.16 5.14
N SER A 366 -11.39 1.90 6.04
CA SER A 366 -10.76 3.05 6.69
C SER A 366 -9.63 2.64 7.63
N ASN A 367 -8.53 3.40 7.59
CA ASN A 367 -7.37 3.24 8.44
C ASN A 367 -7.11 4.54 9.24
N PRO A 368 -6.66 4.45 10.51
CA PRO A 368 -6.36 3.23 11.27
C PRO A 368 -7.59 2.51 11.83
N ASP A 369 -8.70 3.20 11.96
CA ASP A 369 -9.94 2.71 12.57
C ASP A 369 -11.01 2.43 11.50
N PRO A 370 -11.52 1.17 11.38
CA PRO A 370 -12.53 0.83 10.40
C PRO A 370 -13.93 1.35 10.80
N GLU A 371 -14.83 1.44 9.82
CA GLU A 371 -16.23 1.80 10.03
C GLU A 371 -17.01 0.78 10.86
N ILE A 372 -16.59 -0.47 10.83
CA ILE A 372 -17.02 -1.55 11.74
C ILE A 372 -15.86 -2.55 11.85
N ARG A 373 -15.62 -3.09 13.03
CA ARG A 373 -14.62 -4.15 13.19
C ARG A 373 -15.09 -5.44 12.54
N PRO A 374 -14.21 -6.23 11.89
CA PRO A 374 -14.59 -7.49 11.27
C PRO A 374 -15.27 -8.47 12.23
N GLU A 375 -14.83 -8.51 13.49
CA GLU A 375 -15.40 -9.38 14.53
C GLU A 375 -16.84 -8.94 14.88
N ASP A 376 -17.10 -7.64 15.00
CA ASP A 376 -18.41 -7.08 15.31
C ASP A 376 -19.38 -7.33 14.14
N ALA A 377 -18.94 -7.11 12.89
CA ALA A 377 -19.73 -7.38 11.71
C ALA A 377 -20.11 -8.86 11.58
N THR A 378 -19.15 -9.77 11.83
CA THR A 378 -19.38 -11.21 11.77
C THR A 378 -20.34 -11.67 12.88
N SER A 379 -20.18 -11.15 14.10
CA SER A 379 -21.06 -11.42 15.23
C SER A 379 -22.47 -10.92 14.99
N ALA A 380 -22.65 -9.84 14.22
CA ALA A 380 -23.94 -9.30 13.81
C ALA A 380 -24.58 -10.05 12.63
N GLY A 381 -23.91 -11.04 12.06
CA GLY A 381 -24.47 -11.91 11.01
C GLY A 381 -23.87 -11.74 9.61
N ALA A 382 -22.82 -10.92 9.44
CA ALA A 382 -22.09 -10.87 8.17
C ALA A 382 -21.48 -12.24 7.86
N ARG A 383 -21.55 -12.67 6.61
CA ARG A 383 -20.95 -13.92 6.12
C ARG A 383 -19.44 -13.84 6.04
N PHE A 384 -18.96 -12.64 5.74
CA PHE A 384 -17.54 -12.33 5.66
C PHE A 384 -17.33 -10.83 5.98
N ALA A 385 -16.27 -10.51 6.70
CA ALA A 385 -15.85 -9.14 6.95
C ALA A 385 -14.34 -9.03 6.95
N ALA A 386 -13.81 -7.90 6.43
CA ALA A 386 -12.40 -7.53 6.49
C ALA A 386 -12.25 -6.01 6.63
N ASP A 387 -11.09 -5.57 7.10
CA ASP A 387 -10.76 -4.15 7.28
C ASP A 387 -9.62 -3.67 6.35
N GLY A 388 -9.30 -2.38 6.41
CA GLY A 388 -8.26 -1.75 5.59
C GLY A 388 -6.84 -2.24 5.87
N ARG A 389 -6.59 -2.91 6.99
CA ARG A 389 -5.28 -3.53 7.30
C ARG A 389 -5.03 -4.74 6.39
N SER A 390 -6.09 -5.44 6.03
CA SER A 390 -6.06 -6.60 5.13
C SER A 390 -6.11 -6.23 3.65
N VAL A 391 -6.40 -4.97 3.30
CA VAL A 391 -6.60 -4.48 1.93
C VAL A 391 -5.69 -3.28 1.68
N ASN A 392 -4.47 -3.52 1.17
CA ASN A 392 -3.46 -2.49 0.96
C ASN A 392 -3.11 -2.37 -0.53
N ASN A 393 -3.13 -1.14 -1.07
CA ASN A 393 -2.83 -0.84 -2.48
C ASN A 393 -1.39 -1.20 -2.89
N ALA A 394 -0.47 -1.36 -1.94
CA ALA A 394 0.90 -1.86 -2.19
C ALA A 394 0.94 -3.25 -2.85
N VAL A 395 -0.12 -4.04 -2.75
CA VAL A 395 -0.24 -5.33 -3.45
C VAL A 395 -0.38 -5.14 -4.96
N ALA A 396 -0.88 -3.98 -5.43
CA ALA A 396 -1.22 -3.74 -6.83
C ALA A 396 -0.28 -2.78 -7.56
N TYR A 397 -0.13 -1.52 -7.06
CA TYR A 397 0.47 -0.44 -7.85
C TYR A 397 1.90 -0.71 -8.32
N PRO A 398 2.81 -1.37 -7.56
CA PRO A 398 4.16 -1.57 -8.02
C PRO A 398 4.21 -2.40 -9.31
N ALA A 399 3.46 -3.51 -9.33
CA ALA A 399 3.39 -4.40 -10.48
C ALA A 399 2.66 -3.77 -11.68
N ILE A 400 1.67 -2.92 -11.44
CA ILE A 400 0.96 -2.19 -12.50
C ILE A 400 1.94 -1.26 -13.21
N TYR A 401 2.72 -0.46 -12.49
CA TYR A 401 3.74 0.40 -13.11
C TYR A 401 4.84 -0.40 -13.78
N LYS A 402 5.30 -1.50 -13.18
CA LYS A 402 6.33 -2.35 -13.78
C LYS A 402 5.92 -2.88 -15.14
N GLY A 403 4.73 -3.44 -15.26
CA GLY A 403 4.22 -3.97 -16.52
C GLY A 403 3.88 -2.88 -17.53
N ALA A 404 3.35 -1.74 -17.08
CA ALA A 404 3.05 -0.60 -17.96
C ALA A 404 4.32 0.00 -18.57
N LEU A 405 5.40 0.14 -17.78
CA LEU A 405 6.71 0.60 -18.27
C LEU A 405 7.38 -0.42 -19.19
N ALA A 406 7.28 -1.71 -18.88
CA ALA A 406 7.80 -2.77 -19.74
C ALA A 406 7.14 -2.75 -21.14
N ALA A 407 5.83 -2.53 -21.20
CA ALA A 407 5.08 -2.38 -22.44
C ALA A 407 5.21 -0.99 -23.08
N ARG A 408 5.89 -0.04 -22.44
CA ARG A 408 5.87 1.39 -22.83
C ARG A 408 4.44 1.88 -23.09
N ALA A 409 3.54 1.53 -22.19
CA ALA A 409 2.12 1.81 -22.34
C ALA A 409 1.86 3.33 -22.35
N ARG A 410 1.00 3.78 -23.26
CA ARG A 410 0.55 5.19 -23.29
C ARG A 410 -0.35 5.54 -22.11
N ARG A 411 -1.03 4.56 -21.54
CA ARG A 411 -1.94 4.73 -20.39
C ARG A 411 -2.23 3.38 -19.75
N ILE A 412 -2.78 3.40 -18.53
CA ILE A 412 -3.26 2.22 -17.81
C ILE A 412 -4.78 2.10 -17.98
N GLY A 413 -5.22 1.16 -18.84
CA GLY A 413 -6.63 0.96 -19.14
C GLY A 413 -7.37 0.07 -18.13
N ASN A 414 -8.71 0.13 -18.12
CA ASN A 414 -9.53 -0.69 -17.21
C ASN A 414 -9.31 -2.20 -17.40
N ARG A 415 -9.10 -2.67 -18.62
CA ARG A 415 -8.80 -4.09 -18.89
C ARG A 415 -7.51 -4.52 -18.19
N MET A 416 -6.46 -3.69 -18.22
CA MET A 416 -5.20 -3.94 -17.51
C MET A 416 -5.44 -4.04 -16.00
N LYS A 417 -6.20 -3.12 -15.42
CA LYS A 417 -6.55 -3.08 -13.99
C LYS A 417 -7.34 -4.33 -13.57
N ILE A 418 -8.32 -4.75 -14.37
CA ILE A 418 -9.14 -5.94 -14.12
C ILE A 418 -8.30 -7.22 -14.17
N GLU A 419 -7.44 -7.37 -15.17
CA GLU A 419 -6.57 -8.54 -15.29
C GLU A 419 -5.51 -8.59 -14.19
N ALA A 420 -5.00 -7.42 -13.72
CA ALA A 420 -4.17 -7.33 -12.53
C ALA A 420 -4.92 -7.84 -11.29
N ALA A 421 -6.16 -7.40 -11.06
CA ALA A 421 -6.96 -7.84 -9.92
C ALA A 421 -7.20 -9.36 -9.93
N LYS A 422 -7.48 -9.94 -11.09
CA LYS A 422 -7.65 -11.39 -11.24
C LYS A 422 -6.36 -12.16 -10.95
N THR A 423 -5.22 -11.64 -11.44
CA THR A 423 -3.92 -12.25 -11.20
C THR A 423 -3.57 -12.19 -9.72
N ILE A 424 -3.70 -11.04 -9.08
CA ILE A 424 -3.47 -10.87 -7.64
C ILE A 424 -4.35 -11.85 -6.84
N ALA A 425 -5.66 -11.89 -7.13
CA ALA A 425 -6.59 -12.78 -6.44
C ALA A 425 -6.20 -14.26 -6.53
N SER A 426 -5.57 -14.68 -7.63
CA SER A 426 -5.15 -16.08 -7.82
C SER A 426 -3.96 -16.51 -6.98
N PHE A 427 -3.23 -15.58 -6.36
CA PHE A 427 -2.10 -15.86 -5.47
C PHE A 427 -2.47 -15.90 -3.99
N ALA A 428 -3.73 -15.62 -3.63
CA ALA A 428 -4.19 -15.74 -2.26
C ALA A 428 -4.20 -17.22 -1.81
N GLU A 429 -3.72 -17.49 -0.60
CA GLU A 429 -3.77 -18.82 0.00
C GLU A 429 -5.21 -19.18 0.43
N GLU A 430 -5.46 -20.45 0.71
CA GLU A 430 -6.76 -20.90 1.19
C GLU A 430 -7.11 -20.21 2.53
N GLY A 431 -8.21 -19.49 2.56
CA GLY A 431 -8.66 -18.72 3.73
C GLY A 431 -8.25 -17.23 3.70
N GLU A 432 -7.44 -16.81 2.74
CA GLU A 432 -7.03 -15.42 2.56
C GLU A 432 -7.78 -14.75 1.39
N ILE A 433 -8.03 -13.45 1.49
CA ILE A 433 -8.64 -12.67 0.39
C ILE A 433 -7.61 -12.04 -0.54
N LEU A 434 -6.39 -11.84 -0.05
CA LEU A 434 -5.25 -11.28 -0.78
C LEU A 434 -3.97 -12.03 -0.41
N PRO A 435 -3.02 -12.13 -1.32
CA PRO A 435 -1.69 -12.62 -1.00
C PRO A 435 -0.89 -11.59 -0.19
N SER A 436 0.19 -12.06 0.47
CA SER A 436 1.14 -11.15 1.12
C SER A 436 1.69 -10.12 0.15
N VAL A 437 1.77 -8.85 0.58
CA VAL A 437 2.40 -7.77 -0.20
C VAL A 437 3.86 -8.06 -0.57
N LEU A 438 4.56 -8.87 0.23
CA LEU A 438 5.95 -9.27 -0.02
C LEU A 438 6.10 -10.45 -1.00
N ASN A 439 5.00 -10.96 -1.57
CA ASN A 439 5.03 -12.06 -2.54
C ASN A 439 5.58 -11.59 -3.90
N LYS A 440 6.87 -11.74 -4.11
CA LYS A 440 7.56 -11.33 -5.35
C LYS A 440 7.02 -12.04 -6.59
N ALA A 441 6.67 -13.33 -6.48
CA ALA A 441 6.12 -14.08 -7.61
C ALA A 441 4.78 -13.52 -8.09
N MET A 442 3.94 -13.06 -7.15
CA MET A 442 2.69 -12.36 -7.46
C MET A 442 2.96 -11.05 -8.20
N HIS A 443 3.89 -10.22 -7.72
CA HIS A 443 4.24 -8.96 -8.39
C HIS A 443 4.78 -9.19 -9.81
N GLU A 444 5.64 -10.16 -10.00
CA GLU A 444 6.16 -10.52 -11.33
C GLU A 444 5.05 -11.01 -12.27
N ALA A 445 4.17 -11.89 -11.79
CA ALA A 445 3.07 -12.40 -12.60
C ALA A 445 2.08 -11.28 -12.97
N THR A 446 1.79 -10.39 -12.03
CA THR A 446 0.92 -9.23 -12.27
C THR A 446 1.55 -8.27 -13.29
N ALA A 447 2.86 -7.97 -13.19
CA ALA A 447 3.56 -7.13 -14.15
C ALA A 447 3.52 -7.72 -15.56
N ARG A 448 3.80 -9.03 -15.72
CA ARG A 448 3.68 -9.74 -17.02
C ARG A 448 2.24 -9.70 -17.57
N THR A 449 1.24 -9.81 -16.71
CA THR A 449 -0.17 -9.71 -17.11
C THR A 449 -0.51 -8.31 -17.60
N ILE A 450 -0.05 -7.27 -16.93
CA ILE A 450 -0.22 -5.86 -17.33
C ILE A 450 0.45 -5.61 -18.68
N GLU A 451 1.71 -6.03 -18.83
CA GLU A 451 2.48 -5.90 -20.08
C GLU A 451 1.74 -6.55 -21.26
N ARG A 452 1.40 -7.83 -21.15
CA ARG A 452 0.63 -8.56 -22.18
C ARG A 452 -0.68 -7.85 -22.50
N THR A 453 -1.44 -7.45 -21.48
CA THR A 453 -2.75 -6.81 -21.68
C THR A 453 -2.62 -5.43 -22.34
N ALA A 454 -1.52 -4.71 -22.11
CA ALA A 454 -1.24 -3.47 -22.81
C ALA A 454 -1.08 -3.68 -24.32
N TYR A 455 -0.32 -4.71 -24.74
CA TYR A 455 -0.21 -5.11 -26.16
C TYR A 455 -1.56 -5.53 -26.73
N GLU A 456 -2.28 -6.41 -26.07
CA GLU A 456 -3.60 -6.90 -26.53
C GLU A 456 -4.65 -5.80 -26.64
N SER A 457 -4.50 -4.72 -25.88
CA SER A 457 -5.42 -3.57 -25.87
C SER A 457 -4.98 -2.42 -26.78
N GLY A 458 -3.85 -2.56 -27.52
CA GLY A 458 -3.30 -1.53 -28.37
C GLY A 458 -2.78 -0.30 -27.61
N LEU A 459 -2.47 -0.46 -26.32
CA LEU A 459 -1.97 0.62 -25.45
C LEU A 459 -0.44 0.65 -25.38
N ALA A 460 0.24 -0.43 -25.75
CA ALA A 460 1.69 -0.51 -25.83
C ALA A 460 2.23 0.30 -27.02
N ARG A 461 3.41 0.93 -26.83
CA ARG A 461 4.17 1.50 -27.95
C ARG A 461 5.17 0.45 -28.46
N VAL A 462 5.06 0.11 -29.74
CA VAL A 462 6.00 -0.80 -30.39
C VAL A 462 7.15 0.02 -30.95
N ILE A 463 8.35 -0.11 -30.39
CA ILE A 463 9.56 0.42 -31.01
C ILE A 463 9.99 -0.61 -32.06
N LYS A 464 10.24 -0.16 -33.29
CA LYS A 464 10.90 -0.99 -34.32
C LYS A 464 12.35 -1.18 -33.83
N GLU A 465 12.69 -2.38 -33.38
CA GLU A 465 14.11 -2.74 -33.26
C GLU A 465 14.67 -2.74 -34.67
N GLU A 466 15.56 -1.81 -35.00
CA GLU A 466 16.43 -1.95 -36.15
C GLU A 466 17.35 -3.14 -35.86
N GLY A 467 17.18 -4.21 -36.65
CA GLY A 467 17.99 -5.42 -36.62
C GLY A 467 19.45 -5.20 -37.03
#